data_46eca58c3cb6c21908cc5d7c0e1ce1fa
#
_entry.id   46eca58c3cb6c21908cc5d7c0e1ce1fa
#
_cell.length_a   1.000
_cell.length_b   1.000
_cell.length_c   1.000
_cell.angle_alpha   90.00
_cell.angle_beta   90.00
_cell.angle_gamma   90.00
#
_symmetry.space_group_name_H-M   'P 1'
#
loop_
_entity.id
_entity.type
_entity.pdbx_description
1 polymer ?
#
loop_
_entity_poly.entity_id
_entity_poly.type
_entity_poly.pdbx_seq_one_letter_code
_entity_poly.pdbx_strand_id
1 'polypeptide(L)'
;MLVSILHRATGVGMAVAAGIGFVWWLVAAATGPEAYATFLAVATSGFGYLVAIGLTWAFFQHMFSGLRHFVLDIGAGYELKINRTAALVTMAASLLVTLAIWAPILLRAASKGAQ
;
A
#
# COMPACT_ATOMS: atom_id res chain seq x y z
N MET A 1 -17.09 -4.73 10.96
CA MET A 1 -17.50 -3.50 10.28
C MET A 1 -16.32 -2.64 9.87
N LEU A 2 -15.44 -2.28 10.79
CA LEU A 2 -14.26 -1.46 10.46
C LEU A 2 -13.38 -2.10 9.40
N VAL A 3 -13.08 -3.39 9.54
CA VAL A 3 -12.22 -4.11 8.60
C VAL A 3 -12.86 -4.18 7.20
N SER A 4 -14.19 -4.35 7.16
CA SER A 4 -14.92 -4.37 5.90
C SER A 4 -14.83 -3.03 5.18
N ILE A 5 -14.98 -1.93 5.92
CA ILE A 5 -14.84 -0.58 5.37
C ILE A 5 -13.40 -0.34 4.89
N LEU A 6 -12.41 -0.76 5.69
CA LEU A 6 -11.01 -0.63 5.31
C LEU A 6 -10.69 -1.44 4.05
N HIS A 7 -11.22 -2.65 3.94
CA HIS A 7 -11.00 -3.48 2.76
C HIS A 7 -11.53 -2.79 1.50
N ARG A 8 -12.73 -2.23 1.59
CA ARG A 8 -13.33 -1.50 0.47
C ARG A 8 -12.55 -0.23 0.14
N ALA A 9 -12.20 0.54 1.18
CA ALA A 9 -11.47 1.79 1.00
C ALA A 9 -10.08 1.56 0.40
N THR A 10 -9.36 0.54 0.90
CA THR A 10 -8.02 0.23 0.37
C THR A 10 -8.09 -0.27 -1.07
N GLY A 11 -9.11 -1.07 -1.39
CA GLY A 11 -9.30 -1.56 -2.76
C GLY A 11 -9.56 -0.44 -3.75
N VAL A 12 -10.51 0.44 -3.43
CA VAL A 12 -10.84 1.58 -4.28
C VAL A 12 -9.68 2.55 -4.36
N GLY A 13 -9.08 2.86 -3.21
CA GLY A 13 -7.94 3.78 -3.15
C GLY A 13 -6.77 3.29 -3.98
N MET A 14 -6.44 2.00 -3.89
CA MET A 14 -5.38 1.42 -4.70
C MET A 14 -5.72 1.48 -6.20
N ALA A 15 -6.94 1.12 -6.56
CA ALA A 15 -7.35 1.10 -7.96
C ALA A 15 -7.23 2.50 -8.58
N VAL A 16 -7.70 3.53 -7.86
CA VAL A 16 -7.67 4.90 -8.36
C VAL A 16 -6.24 5.46 -8.34
N ALA A 17 -5.59 5.42 -7.19
CA ALA A 17 -4.28 6.06 -7.03
C ALA A 17 -3.20 5.33 -7.83
N ALA A 18 -3.17 4.01 -7.76
CA ALA A 18 -2.19 3.23 -8.51
C ALA A 18 -2.48 3.29 -10.02
N GLY A 19 -3.75 3.32 -10.39
CA GLY A 19 -4.15 3.47 -11.80
C GLY A 19 -3.69 4.81 -12.38
N ILE A 20 -3.91 5.90 -11.65
CA ILE A 20 -3.46 7.23 -12.07
C ILE A 20 -1.94 7.26 -12.20
N GLY A 21 -1.22 6.75 -11.19
CA GLY A 21 0.24 6.72 -11.22
C GLY A 21 0.78 5.86 -12.35
N PHE A 22 0.16 4.72 -12.61
CA PHE A 22 0.58 3.81 -13.67
C PHE A 22 0.40 4.46 -15.05
N VAL A 23 -0.75 5.08 -15.29
CA VAL A 23 -1.02 5.75 -16.56
C VAL A 23 -0.07 6.93 -16.75
N TRP A 24 0.15 7.71 -15.71
CA TRP A 24 1.10 8.83 -15.77
C TRP A 24 2.50 8.33 -16.11
N TRP A 25 2.93 7.25 -15.47
CA TRP A 25 4.23 6.65 -15.75
C TRP A 25 4.37 6.27 -17.22
N LEU A 26 3.35 5.59 -17.78
CA LEU A 26 3.36 5.17 -19.17
C LEU A 26 3.37 6.36 -20.13
N VAL A 27 2.54 7.38 -19.86
CA VAL A 27 2.47 8.58 -20.70
C VAL A 27 3.79 9.33 -20.65
N ALA A 28 4.38 9.47 -19.46
CA ALA A 28 5.67 10.14 -19.31
C ALA A 28 6.78 9.41 -20.08
N ALA A 29 6.81 8.09 -19.99
CA ALA A 29 7.80 7.28 -20.71
C ALA A 29 7.63 7.41 -22.23
N ALA A 30 6.38 7.48 -22.71
CA ALA A 30 6.07 7.61 -24.13
C ALA A 30 6.33 9.02 -24.65
N THR A 31 6.20 10.04 -23.80
CA THR A 31 6.34 11.44 -24.20
C THR A 31 7.81 11.83 -24.39
N GLY A 32 8.69 11.37 -23.51
CA GLY A 32 10.12 11.63 -23.67
C GLY A 32 10.85 11.86 -22.35
N PRO A 33 12.18 12.13 -22.44
CA PRO A 33 13.03 12.22 -21.24
C PRO A 33 12.63 13.32 -20.26
N GLU A 34 12.17 14.48 -20.77
CA GLU A 34 11.78 15.58 -19.90
C GLU A 34 10.54 15.25 -19.09
N ALA A 35 9.53 14.66 -19.74
CA ALA A 35 8.32 14.23 -19.07
C ALA A 35 8.61 13.14 -18.05
N TYR A 36 9.49 12.21 -18.40
CA TYR A 36 9.88 11.13 -17.49
C TYR A 36 10.64 11.67 -16.29
N ALA A 37 11.52 12.65 -16.49
CA ALA A 37 12.23 13.30 -15.40
C ALA A 37 11.26 14.00 -14.44
N THR A 38 10.23 14.64 -14.98
CA THR A 38 9.19 15.30 -14.15
C THR A 38 8.45 14.24 -13.32
N PHE A 39 8.07 13.13 -13.94
CA PHE A 39 7.42 12.03 -13.22
C PHE A 39 8.30 11.52 -12.08
N LEU A 40 9.58 11.27 -12.36
CA LEU A 40 10.51 10.79 -11.33
C LEU A 40 10.68 11.80 -10.20
N ALA A 41 10.75 13.09 -10.54
CA ALA A 41 10.89 14.14 -9.53
C ALA A 41 9.72 14.14 -8.56
N VAL A 42 8.49 14.00 -9.08
CA VAL A 42 7.30 13.94 -8.23
C VAL A 42 7.26 12.63 -7.46
N ALA A 43 7.55 11.50 -8.12
CA ALA A 43 7.49 10.18 -7.50
C ALA A 43 8.52 10.02 -6.38
N THR A 44 9.66 10.67 -6.48
CA THR A 44 10.72 10.61 -5.47
C THR A 44 10.69 11.80 -4.51
N SER A 45 9.70 12.68 -4.64
CA SER A 45 9.48 13.77 -3.67
C SER A 45 8.87 13.21 -2.39
N GLY A 46 8.79 14.05 -1.33
CA GLY A 46 8.13 13.66 -0.09
C GLY A 46 6.69 13.23 -0.31
N PHE A 47 5.97 13.91 -1.20
CA PHE A 47 4.61 13.54 -1.55
C PHE A 47 4.56 12.16 -2.23
N GLY A 48 5.46 11.91 -3.17
CA GLY A 48 5.54 10.63 -3.87
C GLY A 48 5.85 9.47 -2.92
N TYR A 49 6.77 9.67 -1.99
CA TYR A 49 7.07 8.66 -0.98
C TYR A 49 5.87 8.40 -0.07
N LEU A 50 5.16 9.46 0.33
CA LEU A 50 3.97 9.32 1.17
C LEU A 50 2.90 8.49 0.47
N VAL A 51 2.65 8.77 -0.81
CA VAL A 51 1.68 8.02 -1.62
C VAL A 51 2.14 6.57 -1.77
N ALA A 52 3.42 6.34 -2.05
CA ALA A 52 3.96 4.98 -2.22
C ALA A 52 3.86 4.17 -0.93
N ILE A 53 4.15 4.77 0.22
CA ILE A 53 4.02 4.11 1.51
C ILE A 53 2.55 3.76 1.78
N GLY A 54 1.66 4.72 1.52
CA GLY A 54 0.23 4.49 1.68
C GLY A 54 -0.30 3.39 0.78
N LEU A 55 0.15 3.34 -0.47
CA LEU A 55 -0.22 2.28 -1.41
C LEU A 55 0.32 0.92 -0.98
N THR A 56 1.54 0.87 -0.43
CA THR A 56 2.12 -0.36 0.09
C THR A 56 1.28 -0.89 1.24
N TRP A 57 0.95 -0.03 2.19
CA TRP A 57 0.10 -0.41 3.31
C TRP A 57 -1.27 -0.88 2.82
N ALA A 58 -1.89 -0.12 1.90
CA ALA A 58 -3.20 -0.46 1.35
C ALA A 58 -3.17 -1.82 0.67
N PHE A 59 -2.11 -2.12 -0.08
CA PHE A 59 -1.94 -3.40 -0.75
C PHE A 59 -1.92 -4.55 0.26
N PHE A 60 -1.09 -4.45 1.29
CA PHE A 60 -0.98 -5.53 2.28
C PHE A 60 -2.22 -5.62 3.14
N GLN A 61 -2.82 -4.49 3.52
CA GLN A 61 -4.07 -4.50 4.28
C GLN A 61 -5.18 -5.18 3.49
N HIS A 62 -5.30 -4.83 2.20
CA HIS A 62 -6.29 -5.43 1.32
C HIS A 62 -6.04 -6.92 1.13
N MET A 63 -4.79 -7.31 0.91
CA MET A 63 -4.41 -8.71 0.72
C MET A 63 -4.71 -9.54 1.97
N PHE A 64 -4.29 -9.05 3.14
CA PHE A 64 -4.51 -9.80 4.39
C PHE A 64 -6.00 -9.86 4.73
N SER A 65 -6.75 -8.80 4.49
CA SER A 65 -8.20 -8.81 4.69
C SER A 65 -8.88 -9.80 3.74
N GLY A 66 -8.41 -9.87 2.50
CA GLY A 66 -8.91 -10.84 1.53
C GLY A 66 -8.64 -12.27 1.95
N LEU A 67 -7.43 -12.54 2.46
CA LEU A 67 -7.09 -13.86 2.99
C LEU A 67 -7.97 -14.22 4.18
N ARG A 68 -8.24 -13.26 5.05
CA ARG A 68 -9.13 -13.46 6.19
C ARG A 68 -10.54 -13.83 5.72
N HIS A 69 -11.06 -13.13 4.72
CA HIS A 69 -12.37 -13.45 4.14
C HIS A 69 -12.38 -14.84 3.53
N PHE A 70 -11.31 -15.22 2.86
CA PHE A 70 -11.18 -16.57 2.29
C PHE A 70 -11.23 -17.63 3.39
N VAL A 71 -10.54 -17.40 4.51
CA VAL A 71 -10.56 -18.33 5.65
C VAL A 71 -11.96 -18.44 6.23
N LEU A 72 -12.69 -17.33 6.34
CA LEU A 72 -14.08 -17.34 6.81
C LEU A 72 -14.99 -18.14 5.86
N ASP A 73 -14.76 -18.02 4.56
CA ASP A 73 -15.58 -18.70 3.54
C ASP A 73 -15.46 -20.23 3.64
N ILE A 74 -14.30 -20.75 4.09
CA ILE A 74 -14.13 -22.18 4.28
C ILE A 74 -14.60 -22.66 5.65
N GLY A 75 -15.24 -21.78 6.42
CA GLY A 75 -15.89 -22.15 7.69
C GLY A 75 -15.04 -22.02 8.94
N ALA A 76 -13.82 -21.50 8.82
CA ALA A 76 -12.95 -21.31 9.97
C ALA A 76 -13.09 -19.89 10.52
N GLY A 77 -12.94 -19.74 11.83
CA GLY A 77 -12.85 -18.42 12.45
C GLY A 77 -14.17 -17.69 12.59
N TYR A 78 -15.29 -18.42 12.63
CA TYR A 78 -16.61 -17.80 12.78
C TYR A 78 -16.89 -17.28 14.20
N GLU A 79 -16.11 -17.71 15.19
CA GLU A 79 -16.29 -17.17 16.53
C GLU A 79 -15.97 -15.67 16.54
N LEU A 80 -16.82 -14.89 17.17
CA LEU A 80 -16.70 -13.43 17.21
C LEU A 80 -15.34 -12.99 17.75
N LYS A 81 -14.86 -13.67 18.79
CA LYS A 81 -13.57 -13.35 19.41
C LYS A 81 -12.40 -13.62 18.45
N ILE A 82 -12.42 -14.76 17.78
CA ILE A 82 -11.38 -15.12 16.80
C ILE A 82 -11.42 -14.17 15.61
N ASN A 83 -12.60 -13.81 15.14
CA ASN A 83 -12.79 -12.88 14.04
C ASN A 83 -12.22 -11.50 14.37
N ARG A 84 -12.47 -11.01 15.59
CA ARG A 84 -11.96 -9.72 16.06
C ARG A 84 -10.43 -9.75 16.16
N THR A 85 -9.88 -10.81 16.74
CA THR A 85 -8.43 -10.98 16.84
C THR A 85 -7.78 -11.05 15.47
N ALA A 86 -8.38 -11.81 14.55
CA ALA A 86 -7.87 -11.91 13.17
C ALA A 86 -7.86 -10.56 12.48
N ALA A 87 -8.89 -9.74 12.68
CA ALA A 87 -8.95 -8.40 12.12
C ALA A 87 -7.80 -7.52 12.64
N LEU A 88 -7.57 -7.55 13.94
CA LEU A 88 -6.48 -6.78 14.55
C LEU A 88 -5.11 -7.28 14.08
N VAL A 89 -4.95 -8.60 13.93
CA VAL A 89 -3.71 -9.19 13.46
C VAL A 89 -3.43 -8.76 12.00
N THR A 90 -4.45 -8.73 11.14
CA THR A 90 -4.26 -8.29 9.75
C THR A 90 -3.82 -6.84 9.69
N MET A 91 -4.41 -5.98 10.53
CA MET A 91 -4.03 -4.56 10.57
C MET A 91 -2.59 -4.40 11.06
N ALA A 92 -2.23 -5.09 12.14
CA ALA A 92 -0.88 -5.03 12.69
C ALA A 92 0.14 -5.59 11.70
N ALA A 93 -0.18 -6.73 11.06
CA ALA A 93 0.71 -7.36 10.09
C ALA A 93 0.98 -6.47 8.89
N SER A 94 -0.07 -5.80 8.36
CA SER A 94 0.08 -4.92 7.22
C SER A 94 0.98 -3.73 7.54
N LEU A 95 0.82 -3.15 8.73
CA LEU A 95 1.67 -2.05 9.18
C LEU A 95 3.12 -2.49 9.35
N LEU A 96 3.33 -3.66 9.98
CA LEU A 96 4.68 -4.18 10.20
C LEU A 96 5.39 -4.48 8.89
N VAL A 97 4.70 -5.10 7.93
CA VAL A 97 5.29 -5.40 6.63
C VAL A 97 5.63 -4.12 5.88
N THR A 98 4.72 -3.13 5.91
CA THR A 98 4.97 -1.84 5.27
C THR A 98 6.20 -1.17 5.88
N LEU A 99 6.31 -1.14 7.21
CA LEU A 99 7.48 -0.57 7.88
C LEU A 99 8.75 -1.35 7.56
N ALA A 100 8.68 -2.67 7.51
CA ALA A 100 9.83 -3.51 7.20
C ALA A 100 10.34 -3.25 5.77
N ILE A 101 9.46 -2.98 4.83
CA ILE A 101 9.84 -2.67 3.45
C ILE A 101 10.42 -1.26 3.35
N TRP A 102 9.77 -0.28 3.98
CA TRP A 102 10.10 1.13 3.77
C TRP A 102 11.18 1.65 4.68
N ALA A 103 11.40 1.06 5.87
CA ALA A 103 12.42 1.53 6.80
C ALA A 103 13.82 1.51 6.16
N PRO A 104 14.28 0.40 5.54
CA PRO A 104 15.60 0.40 4.87
C PRO A 104 15.66 1.39 3.72
N ILE A 105 14.57 1.53 2.95
CA ILE A 105 14.51 2.44 1.81
C ILE A 105 14.65 3.88 2.27
N LEU A 106 13.91 4.27 3.31
CA LEU A 106 13.94 5.62 3.85
C LEU A 106 15.29 5.94 4.50
N LEU A 107 15.87 4.97 5.22
CA LEU A 107 17.18 5.14 5.83
C LEU A 107 18.26 5.34 4.76
N ARG A 108 18.19 4.60 3.66
CA ARG A 108 19.11 4.74 2.56
C ARG A 108 18.94 6.09 1.86
N ALA A 109 17.70 6.53 1.67
CA ALA A 109 17.42 7.84 1.07
C ALA A 109 17.92 8.98 1.95
N ALA A 110 17.74 8.88 3.27
CA ALA A 110 18.22 9.87 4.23
C ALA A 110 19.75 9.92 4.25
N SER A 111 20.40 8.75 4.17
CA SER A 111 21.85 8.64 4.13
C SER A 111 22.41 9.32 2.86
N LYS A 112 21.79 9.10 1.72
CA LYS A 112 22.18 9.74 0.47
C LYS A 112 21.97 11.25 0.51
N GLY A 113 20.88 11.69 1.14
CA GLY A 113 20.61 13.12 1.30
C GLY A 113 21.60 13.82 2.21
N ALA A 114 22.21 13.09 3.14
CA ALA A 114 23.21 13.61 4.06
C ALA A 114 24.60 13.76 3.41
N GLN A 115 24.83 13.12 2.28
CA GLN A 115 26.07 13.22 1.52
C GLN A 115 25.98 14.34 0.50
#